data_8d8d7d20029077c24fd007ae68fb55cf
#
_entry.id   8d8d7d20029077c24fd007ae68fb55cf
#
_cell.length_a   1.000
_cell.length_b   1.000
_cell.length_c   1.000
_cell.angle_alpha   90.00
_cell.angle_beta   90.00
_cell.angle_gamma   90.00
#
_symmetry.space_group_name_H-M   'P 1'
#
loop_
_entity.id
_entity.type
_entity.pdbx_description
1 polymer ?
#
loop_
_entity_poly.entity_id
_entity_poly.type
_entity_poly.pdbx_seq_one_letter_code
_entity_poly.pdbx_strand_id
1 'polypeptide(L)'
;MGSGTIYKRGNSWCVGFVVNGRRVRETVGPNKRIAERVLSLRMTQVLENRYFPPNRQLGRMPFKDFAQMYLEREGALLKSIRTERNRVLAWAREFGSRSLGQITREEIEAWRRNKMTKCRPATINRALSRLRRMFSLGVEWELLEESPMAGIRFVRENNARTRYLSLQECQRLIASCIAPHIRAMVTVALHSGMRLGEILNLRLYDLDFAAGFILVRESKNGESRHVPMDAILSALFRSYPRRLGTDLVFSSSSGGRIVDVRTGFRNACKRAGLIDLHFHDLRHTFASQFVMAGGDLYILKEILGHKSLAMTTRYSHLSPTYKIRAIDRMNTLWAGVKPQASTSEMLPDDSSVTPASHATYQDRSQPLTPATDAALSI
;
A
#
# COMPACT_ATOMS: atom_id res chain seq x y z
N MET A 1 -20.37 21.81 44.77
CA MET A 1 -19.76 20.46 44.83
C MET A 1 -20.87 19.45 44.62
N GLY A 2 -20.76 18.62 43.60
CA GLY A 2 -21.79 17.62 43.31
C GLY A 2 -21.79 16.51 44.37
N SER A 3 -22.91 16.32 45.07
CA SER A 3 -23.06 15.27 46.07
C SER A 3 -23.33 13.92 45.37
N GLY A 4 -22.48 12.94 45.63
CA GLY A 4 -22.73 11.54 45.26
C GLY A 4 -23.53 10.82 46.35
N THR A 5 -24.38 9.88 45.97
CA THR A 5 -25.22 9.08 46.86
C THR A 5 -24.96 7.60 46.65
N ILE A 6 -24.95 6.84 47.75
CA ILE A 6 -24.90 5.36 47.72
C ILE A 6 -26.21 4.84 48.35
N TYR A 7 -26.88 3.92 47.69
CA TYR A 7 -28.10 3.33 48.16
C TYR A 7 -28.22 1.84 47.74
N LYS A 8 -28.99 1.08 48.49
CA LYS A 8 -29.22 -0.35 48.19
C LYS A 8 -30.51 -0.51 47.39
N ARG A 9 -30.46 -1.30 46.32
CA ARG A 9 -31.64 -1.68 45.53
C ARG A 9 -31.66 -3.20 45.35
N GLY A 10 -32.57 -3.86 46.03
CA GLY A 10 -32.59 -5.30 46.09
C GLY A 10 -31.31 -5.83 46.74
N ASN A 11 -30.62 -6.78 46.05
CA ASN A 11 -29.39 -7.36 46.52
C ASN A 11 -28.10 -6.63 46.06
N SER A 12 -28.26 -5.46 45.38
CA SER A 12 -27.12 -4.69 44.83
C SER A 12 -27.05 -3.28 45.39
N TRP A 13 -25.82 -2.79 45.60
CA TRP A 13 -25.50 -1.42 45.90
C TRP A 13 -25.43 -0.61 44.62
N CYS A 14 -26.02 0.60 44.65
CA CYS A 14 -26.03 1.54 43.54
C CYS A 14 -25.38 2.85 43.97
N VAL A 15 -24.71 3.48 43.04
CA VAL A 15 -24.14 4.84 43.19
C VAL A 15 -24.92 5.82 42.32
N GLY A 16 -25.13 7.03 42.83
CA GLY A 16 -25.79 8.11 42.11
C GLY A 16 -24.97 9.38 42.23
N PHE A 17 -24.75 10.07 41.15
CA PHE A 17 -24.01 11.35 41.09
C PHE A 17 -24.52 12.22 39.94
N VAL A 18 -24.12 13.49 39.93
CA VAL A 18 -24.57 14.45 38.91
C VAL A 18 -23.43 14.79 37.96
N VAL A 19 -23.69 14.71 36.66
CA VAL A 19 -22.78 15.08 35.57
C VAL A 19 -23.48 16.06 34.65
N ASN A 20 -22.91 17.24 34.44
CA ASN A 20 -23.48 18.28 33.57
C ASN A 20 -25.01 18.54 33.83
N GLY A 21 -25.40 18.62 35.12
CA GLY A 21 -26.77 18.83 35.53
C GLY A 21 -27.71 17.62 35.44
N ARG A 22 -27.25 16.48 34.93
CA ARG A 22 -28.03 15.24 34.82
C ARG A 22 -27.62 14.24 35.88
N ARG A 23 -28.64 13.64 36.54
CA ARG A 23 -28.40 12.58 37.54
C ARG A 23 -28.10 11.23 36.89
N VAL A 24 -26.93 10.70 37.14
CA VAL A 24 -26.48 9.35 36.68
C VAL A 24 -26.64 8.36 37.84
N ARG A 25 -27.08 7.15 37.53
CA ARG A 25 -27.20 6.01 38.49
C ARG A 25 -26.50 4.80 37.88
N GLU A 26 -25.62 4.16 38.69
CA GLU A 26 -24.86 3.01 38.28
C GLU A 26 -25.04 1.87 39.34
N THR A 27 -25.36 0.65 38.90
CA THR A 27 -25.45 -0.50 39.76
C THR A 27 -24.09 -1.16 39.84
N VAL A 28 -23.56 -1.34 41.09
CA VAL A 28 -22.19 -1.81 41.29
C VAL A 28 -22.16 -3.29 41.67
N GLY A 29 -23.09 -3.75 42.50
CA GLY A 29 -23.12 -5.14 42.94
C GLY A 29 -23.36 -5.30 44.46
N PRO A 30 -23.15 -6.50 45.04
CA PRO A 30 -23.58 -6.78 46.41
C PRO A 30 -22.69 -6.15 47.50
N ASN A 31 -21.50 -5.64 47.15
CA ASN A 31 -20.54 -5.15 48.14
C ASN A 31 -20.52 -3.62 48.28
N LYS A 32 -20.84 -3.13 49.48
CA LYS A 32 -20.90 -1.68 49.77
C LYS A 32 -19.57 -0.98 49.63
N ARG A 33 -18.45 -1.58 50.07
CA ARG A 33 -17.11 -1.00 49.96
C ARG A 33 -16.69 -0.77 48.50
N ILE A 34 -17.08 -1.69 47.61
CA ILE A 34 -16.82 -1.55 46.18
C ILE A 34 -17.64 -0.38 45.64
N ALA A 35 -18.90 -0.20 46.05
CA ALA A 35 -19.75 0.89 45.65
C ALA A 35 -19.17 2.25 46.13
N GLU A 36 -18.63 2.33 47.34
CA GLU A 36 -17.94 3.52 47.87
C GLU A 36 -16.72 3.88 47.00
N ARG A 37 -15.93 2.89 46.65
CA ARG A 37 -14.73 3.06 45.79
C ARG A 37 -15.10 3.52 44.37
N VAL A 38 -16.14 2.90 43.80
CA VAL A 38 -16.66 3.30 42.47
C VAL A 38 -17.18 4.72 42.51
N LEU A 39 -17.95 5.11 43.56
CA LEU A 39 -18.41 6.50 43.67
C LEU A 39 -17.27 7.49 43.74
N SER A 40 -16.25 7.23 44.58
CA SER A 40 -15.07 8.09 44.70
C SER A 40 -14.37 8.24 43.35
N LEU A 41 -14.14 7.12 42.63
CA LEU A 41 -13.52 7.14 41.31
C LEU A 41 -14.33 7.95 40.28
N ARG A 42 -15.66 7.77 40.28
CA ARG A 42 -16.57 8.51 39.38
C ARG A 42 -16.59 10.02 39.69
N MET A 43 -16.59 10.38 40.97
CA MET A 43 -16.53 11.79 41.38
C MET A 43 -15.21 12.44 40.94
N THR A 44 -14.09 11.75 41.07
CA THR A 44 -12.78 12.22 40.54
C THR A 44 -12.85 12.40 39.02
N GLN A 45 -13.36 11.42 38.29
CA GLN A 45 -13.52 11.49 36.83
C GLN A 45 -14.41 12.64 36.39
N VAL A 46 -15.48 12.95 37.13
CA VAL A 46 -16.38 14.10 36.85
C VAL A 46 -15.64 15.41 37.10
N LEU A 47 -14.86 15.53 38.18
CA LEU A 47 -14.08 16.72 38.48
C LEU A 47 -12.97 16.98 37.44
N GLU A 48 -12.40 15.92 36.90
CA GLU A 48 -11.36 16.00 35.87
C GLU A 48 -11.94 16.14 34.44
N ASN A 49 -13.26 16.29 34.29
CA ASN A 49 -13.96 16.25 33.00
C ASN A 49 -13.69 14.97 32.16
N ARG A 50 -13.35 13.87 32.82
CA ARG A 50 -13.05 12.56 32.19
C ARG A 50 -14.19 11.56 32.29
N TYR A 51 -15.27 11.92 32.98
CA TYR A 51 -16.44 11.05 33.10
C TYR A 51 -17.41 11.33 31.95
N PHE A 52 -17.57 10.36 31.10
CA PHE A 52 -18.65 10.30 30.11
C PHE A 52 -19.64 9.23 30.54
N PRO A 53 -20.92 9.58 30.85
CA PRO A 53 -21.90 8.56 31.19
C PRO A 53 -22.07 7.60 30.02
N PRO A 54 -22.03 6.26 30.25
CA PRO A 54 -22.25 5.32 29.17
C PRO A 54 -23.58 5.61 28.50
N ASN A 55 -23.52 6.00 27.23
CA ASN A 55 -24.73 6.24 26.44
C ASN A 55 -25.42 4.87 26.25
N ARG A 56 -26.50 4.61 26.99
CA ARG A 56 -27.22 3.31 26.97
C ARG A 56 -27.75 2.93 25.57
N GLN A 57 -27.68 3.82 24.60
CA GLN A 57 -28.04 3.56 23.21
C GLN A 57 -26.85 3.19 22.34
N LEU A 58 -25.59 3.44 22.83
CA LEU A 58 -24.40 3.07 22.08
C LEU A 58 -24.33 1.56 21.87
N GLY A 59 -23.94 1.17 20.69
CA GLY A 59 -23.76 -0.22 20.33
C GLY A 59 -25.02 -1.02 20.04
N ARG A 60 -26.23 -0.46 20.17
CA ARG A 60 -27.50 -1.18 19.97
C ARG A 60 -27.89 -1.36 18.50
N MET A 61 -27.35 -0.53 17.62
CA MET A 61 -27.64 -0.59 16.18
C MET A 61 -27.22 -1.94 15.62
N PRO A 62 -28.08 -2.66 14.85
CA PRO A 62 -27.68 -3.87 14.15
C PRO A 62 -26.59 -3.58 13.13
N PHE A 63 -25.63 -4.48 12.99
CA PHE A 63 -24.51 -4.30 12.05
C PHE A 63 -24.97 -4.15 10.60
N LYS A 64 -26.04 -4.83 10.20
CA LYS A 64 -26.63 -4.70 8.84
C LYS A 64 -27.11 -3.28 8.56
N ASP A 65 -27.73 -2.63 9.55
CA ASP A 65 -28.27 -1.27 9.42
C ASP A 65 -27.12 -0.25 9.41
N PHE A 66 -26.12 -0.48 10.25
CA PHE A 66 -24.86 0.29 10.21
C PHE A 66 -24.13 0.14 8.86
N ALA A 67 -24.07 -1.06 8.30
CA ALA A 67 -23.44 -1.31 7.00
C ALA A 67 -24.17 -0.58 5.86
N GLN A 68 -25.51 -0.50 5.93
CA GLN A 68 -26.31 0.26 4.98
C GLN A 68 -26.03 1.77 5.12
N MET A 69 -26.08 2.30 6.34
CA MET A 69 -25.78 3.72 6.63
C MET A 69 -24.36 4.08 6.18
N TYR A 70 -23.37 3.18 6.39
CA TYR A 70 -22.01 3.36 5.90
C TYR A 70 -21.97 3.50 4.37
N LEU A 71 -22.68 2.64 3.64
CA LEU A 71 -22.74 2.72 2.17
C LEU A 71 -23.43 3.98 1.66
N GLU A 72 -24.40 4.49 2.38
CA GLU A 72 -25.12 5.74 2.02
C GLU A 72 -24.22 6.97 2.25
N ARG A 73 -23.54 7.06 3.39
CA ARG A 73 -22.72 8.22 3.75
C ARG A 73 -21.35 8.23 3.04
N GLU A 74 -20.66 7.10 3.03
CA GLU A 74 -19.30 7.00 2.50
C GLU A 74 -19.25 6.48 1.05
N GLY A 75 -20.28 5.77 0.60
CA GLY A 75 -20.30 5.13 -0.72
C GLY A 75 -20.17 6.11 -1.87
N ALA A 76 -20.78 7.29 -1.77
CA ALA A 76 -20.70 8.35 -2.78
C ALA A 76 -19.27 8.90 -2.95
N LEU A 77 -18.44 8.83 -1.91
CA LEU A 77 -17.05 9.32 -1.91
C LEU A 77 -16.05 8.30 -2.47
N LEU A 78 -16.48 7.05 -2.72
CA LEU A 78 -15.58 5.96 -3.09
C LEU A 78 -15.46 5.81 -4.61
N LYS A 79 -14.24 6.01 -5.14
CA LYS A 79 -13.93 5.80 -6.58
C LYS A 79 -14.26 4.38 -7.10
N SER A 80 -14.53 3.40 -6.22
CA SER A 80 -14.82 2.00 -6.56
C SER A 80 -15.96 1.44 -5.72
N ILE A 81 -17.12 2.07 -5.78
CA ILE A 81 -18.32 1.74 -4.99
C ILE A 81 -18.71 0.25 -5.08
N ARG A 82 -18.62 -0.37 -6.26
CA ARG A 82 -18.98 -1.79 -6.45
C ARG A 82 -18.13 -2.74 -5.61
N THR A 83 -16.80 -2.54 -5.60
CA THR A 83 -15.87 -3.39 -4.84
C THR A 83 -16.04 -3.18 -3.33
N GLU A 84 -16.24 -1.94 -2.91
CA GLU A 84 -16.47 -1.60 -1.52
C GLU A 84 -17.80 -2.15 -1.01
N ARG A 85 -18.87 -1.96 -1.76
CA ARG A 85 -20.18 -2.53 -1.45
C ARG A 85 -20.09 -4.04 -1.21
N ASN A 86 -19.38 -4.77 -2.08
CA ASN A 86 -19.23 -6.22 -1.91
C ASN A 86 -18.51 -6.59 -0.60
N ARG A 87 -17.48 -5.81 -0.19
CA ARG A 87 -16.78 -6.04 1.08
C ARG A 87 -17.64 -5.73 2.29
N VAL A 88 -18.38 -4.61 2.25
CA VAL A 88 -19.30 -4.22 3.32
C VAL A 88 -20.42 -5.24 3.45
N LEU A 89 -21.02 -5.66 2.34
CA LEU A 89 -22.06 -6.70 2.33
C LEU A 89 -21.55 -8.07 2.79
N ALA A 90 -20.26 -8.38 2.59
CA ALA A 90 -19.67 -9.61 3.14
C ALA A 90 -19.64 -9.55 4.67
N TRP A 91 -19.28 -8.41 5.27
CA TRP A 91 -19.35 -8.22 6.72
C TRP A 91 -20.79 -8.15 7.26
N ALA A 92 -21.71 -7.54 6.50
CA ALA A 92 -23.13 -7.53 6.87
C ALA A 92 -23.73 -8.95 6.89
N ARG A 93 -23.24 -9.87 6.05
CA ARG A 93 -23.62 -11.30 6.12
C ARG A 93 -22.99 -12.03 7.30
N GLU A 94 -21.76 -11.68 7.68
CA GLU A 94 -21.03 -12.29 8.78
C GLU A 94 -21.66 -11.93 10.14
N PHE A 95 -21.91 -10.63 10.37
CA PHE A 95 -22.44 -10.14 11.64
C PHE A 95 -23.97 -10.02 11.70
N GLY A 96 -24.62 -9.87 10.56
CA GLY A 96 -26.09 -9.91 10.43
C GLY A 96 -26.83 -8.89 11.30
N SER A 97 -27.78 -9.40 12.06
CA SER A 97 -28.64 -8.61 12.96
C SER A 97 -28.02 -8.37 14.35
N ARG A 98 -26.80 -8.81 14.60
CA ARG A 98 -26.11 -8.56 15.86
C ARG A 98 -25.87 -7.07 16.05
N SER A 99 -26.01 -6.59 17.26
CA SER A 99 -25.74 -5.19 17.58
C SER A 99 -24.23 -4.91 17.58
N LEU A 100 -23.85 -3.68 17.21
CA LEU A 100 -22.45 -3.26 17.12
C LEU A 100 -21.65 -3.53 18.40
N GLY A 101 -22.23 -3.26 19.56
CA GLY A 101 -21.60 -3.47 20.88
C GLY A 101 -21.45 -4.93 21.28
N GLN A 102 -22.06 -5.87 20.55
CA GLN A 102 -21.91 -7.31 20.78
C GLN A 102 -20.79 -7.94 19.96
N ILE A 103 -20.24 -7.20 19.01
CA ILE A 103 -19.15 -7.70 18.17
C ILE A 103 -17.84 -7.50 18.91
N THR A 104 -17.18 -8.62 19.28
CA THR A 104 -15.97 -8.58 20.08
C THR A 104 -14.72 -8.73 19.23
N ARG A 105 -13.59 -8.34 19.81
CA ARG A 105 -12.26 -8.53 19.22
C ARG A 105 -11.97 -10.02 18.99
N GLU A 106 -12.33 -10.88 19.95
CA GLU A 106 -12.10 -12.32 19.90
C GLU A 106 -12.78 -12.97 18.71
N GLU A 107 -13.98 -12.50 18.36
CA GLU A 107 -14.73 -13.00 17.20
C GLU A 107 -14.08 -12.58 15.89
N ILE A 108 -13.62 -11.33 15.79
CA ILE A 108 -12.91 -10.87 14.62
C ILE A 108 -11.59 -11.62 14.44
N GLU A 109 -10.89 -11.92 15.53
CA GLU A 109 -9.68 -12.75 15.50
C GLU A 109 -9.98 -14.20 15.13
N ALA A 110 -11.09 -14.77 15.62
CA ALA A 110 -11.55 -16.10 15.22
C ALA A 110 -11.90 -16.16 13.73
N TRP A 111 -12.60 -15.13 13.21
CA TRP A 111 -12.86 -14.99 11.79
C TRP A 111 -11.54 -14.92 10.99
N ARG A 112 -10.57 -14.12 11.44
CA ARG A 112 -9.25 -14.01 10.81
C ARG A 112 -8.56 -15.37 10.73
N ARG A 113 -8.50 -16.12 11.84
CA ARG A 113 -7.90 -17.47 11.89
C ARG A 113 -8.58 -18.42 10.91
N ASN A 114 -9.90 -18.45 10.89
CA ASN A 114 -10.67 -19.29 9.96
C ASN A 114 -10.39 -18.94 8.50
N LYS A 115 -10.26 -17.64 8.17
CA LYS A 115 -9.97 -17.21 6.78
C LYS A 115 -8.53 -17.48 6.36
N MET A 116 -7.57 -17.58 7.28
CA MET A 116 -6.16 -17.89 6.96
C MET A 116 -5.99 -19.24 6.28
N THR A 117 -6.88 -20.21 6.54
CA THR A 117 -6.85 -21.53 5.88
C THR A 117 -7.45 -21.53 4.48
N LYS A 118 -8.26 -20.51 4.12
CA LYS A 118 -9.07 -20.48 2.89
C LYS A 118 -8.73 -19.34 1.93
N CYS A 119 -8.06 -18.30 2.42
CA CYS A 119 -7.84 -17.06 1.67
C CYS A 119 -6.38 -16.61 1.74
N ARG A 120 -5.94 -15.91 0.69
CA ARG A 120 -4.62 -15.26 0.69
C ARG A 120 -4.57 -14.12 1.71
N PRO A 121 -3.42 -13.89 2.39
CA PRO A 121 -3.24 -12.81 3.38
C PRO A 121 -3.74 -11.45 2.92
N ALA A 122 -3.45 -11.05 1.68
CA ALA A 122 -3.90 -9.79 1.12
C ALA A 122 -5.45 -9.66 1.06
N THR A 123 -6.18 -10.74 0.84
CA THR A 123 -7.64 -10.74 0.82
C THR A 123 -8.20 -10.52 2.22
N ILE A 124 -7.63 -11.19 3.21
CA ILE A 124 -7.97 -11.05 4.63
C ILE A 124 -7.71 -9.61 5.09
N ASN A 125 -6.52 -9.09 4.80
CA ASN A 125 -6.12 -7.74 5.19
C ASN A 125 -7.02 -6.66 4.58
N ARG A 126 -7.43 -6.82 3.33
CA ARG A 126 -8.39 -5.89 2.68
C ARG A 126 -9.76 -5.93 3.35
N ALA A 127 -10.23 -7.11 3.77
CA ALA A 127 -11.47 -7.22 4.52
C ALA A 127 -11.36 -6.58 5.90
N LEU A 128 -10.29 -6.89 6.66
CA LEU A 128 -10.04 -6.31 7.98
C LEU A 128 -9.84 -4.77 7.91
N SER A 129 -9.14 -4.27 6.88
CA SER A 129 -8.96 -2.84 6.67
C SER A 129 -10.30 -2.12 6.47
N ARG A 130 -11.22 -2.75 5.73
CA ARG A 130 -12.57 -2.20 5.56
C ARG A 130 -13.34 -2.20 6.86
N LEU A 131 -13.32 -3.31 7.59
CA LEU A 131 -13.99 -3.41 8.88
C LEU A 131 -13.45 -2.39 9.88
N ARG A 132 -12.11 -2.19 9.89
CA ARG A 132 -11.46 -1.18 10.73
C ARG A 132 -11.98 0.23 10.42
N ARG A 133 -12.07 0.60 9.13
CA ARG A 133 -12.62 1.90 8.74
C ARG A 133 -14.08 2.05 9.16
N MET A 134 -14.89 1.00 8.98
CA MET A 134 -16.29 1.03 9.41
C MET A 134 -16.41 1.27 10.92
N PHE A 135 -15.70 0.51 11.74
CA PHE A 135 -15.76 0.70 13.19
C PHE A 135 -15.14 2.03 13.65
N SER A 136 -14.10 2.53 12.98
CA SER A 136 -13.58 3.88 13.27
C SER A 136 -14.62 4.95 13.02
N LEU A 137 -15.38 4.84 11.92
CA LEU A 137 -16.51 5.74 11.66
C LEU A 137 -17.67 5.51 12.62
N GLY A 138 -17.90 4.27 13.09
CA GLY A 138 -18.89 3.99 14.11
C GLY A 138 -18.61 4.71 15.43
N VAL A 139 -17.33 4.85 15.79
CA VAL A 139 -16.90 5.66 16.94
C VAL A 139 -17.05 7.16 16.65
N GLU A 140 -16.60 7.62 15.47
CA GLU A 140 -16.71 9.02 15.04
C GLU A 140 -18.18 9.50 14.97
N TRP A 141 -19.09 8.59 14.59
CA TRP A 141 -20.54 8.87 14.56
C TRP A 141 -21.24 8.61 15.90
N GLU A 142 -20.48 8.44 16.98
CA GLU A 142 -21.00 8.20 18.32
C GLU A 142 -21.97 7.02 18.44
N LEU A 143 -21.76 5.97 17.62
CA LEU A 143 -22.51 4.72 17.66
C LEU A 143 -21.85 3.68 18.56
N LEU A 144 -20.55 3.85 18.86
CA LEU A 144 -19.72 2.99 19.72
C LEU A 144 -18.80 3.86 20.58
N GLU A 145 -18.48 3.41 21.79
CA GLU A 145 -17.45 4.04 22.61
C GLU A 145 -16.05 3.71 22.09
N GLU A 146 -15.82 2.44 21.77
CA GLU A 146 -14.53 1.92 21.33
C GLU A 146 -14.69 0.97 20.14
N SER A 147 -13.66 0.94 19.32
CA SER A 147 -13.62 0.03 18.17
C SER A 147 -13.15 -1.36 18.57
N PRO A 148 -13.91 -2.44 18.29
CA PRO A 148 -13.45 -3.82 18.52
C PRO A 148 -12.27 -4.21 17.62
N MET A 149 -11.88 -3.35 16.67
CA MET A 149 -10.67 -3.52 15.86
C MET A 149 -9.39 -3.04 16.54
N ALA A 150 -9.47 -2.44 17.74
CA ALA A 150 -8.32 -2.01 18.50
C ALA A 150 -7.38 -3.19 18.78
N GLY A 151 -6.08 -3.03 18.51
CA GLY A 151 -5.07 -4.08 18.72
C GLY A 151 -5.11 -5.27 17.74
N ILE A 152 -6.05 -5.36 16.79
CA ILE A 152 -6.05 -6.42 15.77
C ILE A 152 -4.92 -6.18 14.78
N ARG A 153 -4.01 -7.15 14.67
CA ARG A 153 -2.88 -7.11 13.72
C ARG A 153 -3.29 -7.71 12.38
N PHE A 154 -2.81 -7.10 11.31
CA PHE A 154 -2.94 -7.64 9.96
C PHE A 154 -2.03 -8.86 9.76
N VAL A 155 -2.41 -9.73 8.85
CA VAL A 155 -1.61 -10.90 8.46
C VAL A 155 -0.40 -10.42 7.67
N ARG A 156 0.78 -10.99 7.94
CA ARG A 156 1.99 -10.66 7.16
C ARG A 156 1.78 -11.04 5.69
N GLU A 157 1.95 -10.08 4.80
CA GLU A 157 1.87 -10.29 3.36
C GLU A 157 3.28 -10.42 2.78
N ASN A 158 3.51 -11.47 2.01
CA ASN A 158 4.67 -11.55 1.14
C ASN A 158 4.22 -11.18 -0.28
N ASN A 159 4.30 -9.88 -0.60
CA ASN A 159 3.84 -9.33 -1.88
C ASN A 159 4.94 -9.21 -2.93
N ALA A 160 6.08 -9.84 -2.72
CA ALA A 160 7.20 -9.80 -3.64
C ALA A 160 6.94 -10.66 -4.90
N ARG A 161 5.93 -10.26 -5.72
CA ARG A 161 5.83 -10.79 -7.07
C ARG A 161 6.84 -10.05 -7.95
N THR A 162 7.86 -10.77 -8.39
CA THR A 162 8.97 -10.25 -9.23
C THR A 162 8.94 -10.83 -10.65
N ARG A 163 7.80 -11.43 -11.08
CA ARG A 163 7.68 -12.00 -12.42
C ARG A 163 7.80 -10.89 -13.47
N TYR A 164 8.81 -10.96 -14.32
CA TYR A 164 8.95 -10.20 -15.56
C TYR A 164 9.38 -11.14 -16.69
N LEU A 165 9.15 -10.73 -17.93
CA LEU A 165 9.44 -11.51 -19.12
C LEU A 165 10.83 -11.16 -19.64
N SER A 166 11.54 -12.19 -20.17
CA SER A 166 12.70 -11.97 -21.02
C SER A 166 12.29 -11.36 -22.36
N LEU A 167 13.22 -10.81 -23.12
CA LEU A 167 12.94 -10.28 -24.46
C LEU A 167 12.36 -11.34 -25.39
N GLN A 168 12.88 -12.57 -25.32
CA GLN A 168 12.37 -13.70 -26.09
C GLN A 168 10.94 -14.08 -25.69
N GLU A 169 10.62 -14.06 -24.39
CA GLU A 169 9.25 -14.29 -23.90
C GLU A 169 8.29 -13.17 -24.38
N CYS A 170 8.74 -11.91 -24.39
CA CYS A 170 7.96 -10.78 -24.92
C CYS A 170 7.63 -11.00 -26.41
N GLN A 171 8.62 -11.36 -27.22
CA GLN A 171 8.43 -11.65 -28.65
C GLN A 171 7.45 -12.78 -28.87
N ARG A 172 7.61 -13.91 -28.15
CA ARG A 172 6.68 -15.04 -28.24
C ARG A 172 5.26 -14.65 -27.85
N LEU A 173 5.10 -13.83 -26.80
CA LEU A 173 3.78 -13.36 -26.36
C LEU A 173 3.10 -12.52 -27.45
N ILE A 174 3.82 -11.54 -28.02
CA ILE A 174 3.31 -10.65 -29.07
C ILE A 174 2.89 -11.48 -30.30
N ALA A 175 3.76 -12.41 -30.75
CA ALA A 175 3.47 -13.30 -31.88
C ALA A 175 2.26 -14.22 -31.62
N SER A 176 2.04 -14.64 -30.39
CA SER A 176 0.92 -15.49 -29.97
C SER A 176 -0.41 -14.74 -29.82
N CYS A 177 -0.43 -13.42 -29.95
CA CYS A 177 -1.65 -12.61 -29.91
C CYS A 177 -2.37 -12.66 -31.27
N ILE A 178 -3.43 -13.46 -31.41
CA ILE A 178 -4.22 -13.55 -32.64
C ILE A 178 -5.05 -12.27 -32.84
N ALA A 179 -5.78 -11.85 -31.83
CA ALA A 179 -6.63 -10.67 -31.91
C ALA A 179 -5.79 -9.38 -32.03
N PRO A 180 -5.96 -8.55 -33.09
CA PRO A 180 -5.14 -7.37 -33.30
C PRO A 180 -5.15 -6.39 -32.14
N HIS A 181 -6.30 -6.16 -31.50
CA HIS A 181 -6.40 -5.28 -30.35
C HIS A 181 -5.64 -5.80 -29.12
N ILE A 182 -5.61 -7.13 -28.88
CA ILE A 182 -4.83 -7.73 -27.79
C ILE A 182 -3.33 -7.57 -28.06
N ARG A 183 -2.89 -7.82 -29.30
CA ARG A 183 -1.49 -7.61 -29.72
C ARG A 183 -1.07 -6.17 -29.48
N ALA A 184 -1.87 -5.23 -29.96
CA ALA A 184 -1.58 -3.80 -29.82
C ALA A 184 -1.50 -3.38 -28.33
N MET A 185 -2.46 -3.79 -27.49
CA MET A 185 -2.44 -3.46 -26.05
C MET A 185 -1.26 -4.10 -25.30
N VAL A 186 -0.87 -5.33 -25.66
CA VAL A 186 0.32 -6.00 -25.10
C VAL A 186 1.57 -5.23 -25.48
N THR A 187 1.71 -4.82 -26.75
CA THR A 187 2.83 -4.00 -27.21
C THR A 187 2.87 -2.67 -26.48
N VAL A 188 1.75 -1.96 -26.36
CA VAL A 188 1.70 -0.70 -25.59
C VAL A 188 2.13 -0.93 -24.14
N ALA A 189 1.65 -1.97 -23.47
CA ALA A 189 2.02 -2.25 -22.08
C ALA A 189 3.51 -2.54 -21.91
N LEU A 190 4.12 -3.28 -22.85
CA LEU A 190 5.54 -3.63 -22.82
C LEU A 190 6.47 -2.47 -23.14
N HIS A 191 6.03 -1.50 -23.94
CA HIS A 191 6.84 -0.36 -24.39
C HIS A 191 6.59 0.93 -23.61
N SER A 192 5.51 1.02 -22.83
CA SER A 192 5.15 2.24 -22.08
C SER A 192 5.06 2.02 -20.56
N GLY A 193 4.93 0.78 -20.11
CA GLY A 193 4.64 0.46 -18.72
C GLY A 193 3.26 0.96 -18.22
N MET A 194 2.35 1.39 -19.11
CA MET A 194 1.02 1.87 -18.74
C MET A 194 0.19 0.77 -18.08
N ARG A 195 -0.71 1.18 -17.17
CA ARG A 195 -1.69 0.27 -16.57
C ARG A 195 -2.76 -0.10 -17.59
N LEU A 196 -3.30 -1.34 -17.50
CA LEU A 196 -4.38 -1.77 -18.40
C LEU A 196 -5.53 -0.76 -18.47
N GLY A 197 -5.95 -0.21 -17.33
CA GLY A 197 -7.03 0.77 -17.31
C GLY A 197 -6.69 2.08 -18.03
N GLU A 198 -5.44 2.49 -18.04
CA GLU A 198 -4.94 3.66 -18.77
C GLU A 198 -4.93 3.37 -20.27
N ILE A 199 -4.47 2.19 -20.68
CA ILE A 199 -4.49 1.75 -22.08
C ILE A 199 -5.93 1.67 -22.63
N LEU A 200 -6.87 1.12 -21.85
CA LEU A 200 -8.28 0.99 -22.23
C LEU A 200 -9.03 2.32 -22.30
N ASN A 201 -8.52 3.36 -21.67
CA ASN A 201 -9.11 4.72 -21.69
C ASN A 201 -8.33 5.69 -22.59
N LEU A 202 -7.28 5.21 -23.29
CA LEU A 202 -6.45 6.03 -24.14
C LEU A 202 -7.25 6.59 -25.32
N ARG A 203 -7.13 7.90 -25.54
CA ARG A 203 -7.85 8.61 -26.59
C ARG A 203 -6.88 9.11 -27.67
N LEU A 204 -7.40 9.34 -28.86
CA LEU A 204 -6.58 9.80 -30.00
C LEU A 204 -5.90 11.14 -29.74
N TYR A 205 -6.56 12.05 -29.03
CA TYR A 205 -6.02 13.35 -28.68
C TYR A 205 -5.01 13.33 -27.51
N ASP A 206 -4.82 12.16 -26.88
CA ASP A 206 -3.76 11.95 -25.88
C ASP A 206 -2.41 11.58 -26.52
N LEU A 207 -2.39 11.35 -27.86
CA LEU A 207 -1.20 10.98 -28.62
C LEU A 207 -0.59 12.21 -29.27
N ASP A 208 0.51 12.71 -28.72
CA ASP A 208 1.30 13.78 -29.32
C ASP A 208 2.47 13.18 -30.12
N PHE A 209 2.27 13.06 -31.42
CA PHE A 209 3.29 12.52 -32.32
C PHE A 209 4.41 13.51 -32.63
N ALA A 210 4.19 14.80 -32.43
CA ALA A 210 5.21 15.84 -32.68
C ALA A 210 6.17 15.89 -31.48
N ALA A 211 5.65 15.90 -30.27
CA ALA A 211 6.44 15.87 -29.05
C ALA A 211 6.92 14.46 -28.67
N GLY A 212 6.35 13.40 -29.27
CA GLY A 212 6.73 12.02 -28.98
C GLY A 212 6.23 11.49 -27.62
N PHE A 213 5.05 11.93 -27.16
CA PHE A 213 4.52 11.58 -25.86
C PHE A 213 3.07 11.09 -25.92
N ILE A 214 2.72 10.24 -24.94
CA ILE A 214 1.35 9.86 -24.59
C ILE A 214 0.97 10.62 -23.32
N LEU A 215 -0.11 11.38 -23.35
CA LEU A 215 -0.68 12.00 -22.14
C LEU A 215 -1.57 10.99 -21.43
N VAL A 216 -1.16 10.50 -20.28
CA VAL A 216 -1.99 9.70 -19.39
C VAL A 216 -2.75 10.63 -18.46
N ARG A 217 -4.01 10.90 -18.81
CA ARG A 217 -4.92 11.70 -17.97
C ARG A 217 -5.36 10.89 -16.77
N GLU A 218 -5.63 11.53 -15.65
CA GLU A 218 -6.19 10.96 -14.45
C GLU A 218 -5.75 9.51 -14.16
N SER A 219 -4.52 9.35 -13.74
CA SER A 219 -4.12 8.06 -13.15
C SER A 219 -5.00 7.77 -11.93
N LYS A 220 -5.07 6.52 -11.47
CA LYS A 220 -5.76 6.12 -10.22
C LYS A 220 -5.42 7.05 -9.03
N ASN A 221 -4.39 7.86 -9.15
CA ASN A 221 -3.84 8.77 -8.16
C ASN A 221 -4.27 10.24 -8.35
N GLY A 222 -5.00 10.57 -9.43
CA GLY A 222 -5.45 11.94 -9.71
C GLY A 222 -4.43 12.83 -10.45
N GLU A 223 -3.23 12.33 -10.75
CA GLU A 223 -2.18 13.07 -11.44
C GLU A 223 -2.06 12.63 -12.90
N SER A 224 -1.93 13.56 -13.81
CA SER A 224 -1.58 13.31 -15.21
C SER A 224 -0.06 13.15 -15.36
N ARG A 225 0.38 12.42 -16.40
CA ARG A 225 1.79 12.28 -16.75
C ARG A 225 1.99 12.08 -18.23
N HIS A 226 3.18 12.43 -18.70
CA HIS A 226 3.64 12.15 -20.06
C HIS A 226 4.46 10.85 -20.06
N VAL A 227 4.13 9.95 -20.98
CA VAL A 227 4.86 8.71 -21.21
C VAL A 227 5.52 8.79 -22.59
N PRO A 228 6.86 8.69 -22.70
CA PRO A 228 7.54 8.75 -23.98
C PRO A 228 7.08 7.65 -24.93
N MET A 229 6.95 7.96 -26.21
CA MET A 229 6.71 6.99 -27.28
C MET A 229 8.04 6.65 -27.96
N ASP A 230 8.37 5.37 -27.99
CA ASP A 230 9.42 4.86 -28.87
C ASP A 230 8.93 4.73 -30.33
N ALA A 231 9.83 4.37 -31.23
CA ALA A 231 9.52 4.21 -32.64
C ALA A 231 8.43 3.13 -32.89
N ILE A 232 8.41 2.07 -32.07
CA ILE A 232 7.44 0.95 -32.18
C ILE A 232 6.05 1.45 -31.81
N LEU A 233 5.91 2.17 -30.70
CA LEU A 233 4.63 2.75 -30.28
C LEU A 233 4.13 3.80 -31.30
N SER A 234 5.02 4.64 -31.77
CA SER A 234 4.70 5.66 -32.77
C SER A 234 4.18 5.02 -34.08
N ALA A 235 4.86 4.00 -34.58
CA ALA A 235 4.44 3.25 -35.77
C ALA A 235 3.10 2.52 -35.51
N LEU A 236 2.96 1.86 -34.37
CA LEU A 236 1.73 1.15 -34.00
C LEU A 236 0.53 2.10 -33.97
N PHE A 237 0.63 3.25 -33.29
CA PHE A 237 -0.51 4.17 -33.19
C PHE A 237 -0.83 4.89 -34.51
N ARG A 238 0.14 5.10 -35.40
CA ARG A 238 -0.10 5.65 -36.74
C ARG A 238 -0.82 4.66 -37.64
N SER A 239 -0.50 3.37 -37.55
CA SER A 239 -1.06 2.30 -38.39
C SER A 239 -2.31 1.65 -37.77
N TYR A 240 -2.62 1.89 -36.49
CA TYR A 240 -3.76 1.23 -35.85
C TYR A 240 -5.08 1.75 -36.40
N PRO A 241 -6.01 0.87 -36.81
CA PRO A 241 -7.27 1.28 -37.44
C PRO A 241 -8.10 2.17 -36.53
N ARG A 242 -8.43 3.34 -37.00
CA ARG A 242 -9.32 4.29 -36.30
C ARG A 242 -10.78 3.96 -36.60
N ARG A 243 -11.60 4.03 -35.56
CA ARG A 243 -13.04 3.83 -35.71
C ARG A 243 -13.76 5.18 -35.72
N LEU A 244 -14.66 5.37 -36.67
CA LEU A 244 -15.55 6.53 -36.70
C LEU A 244 -16.52 6.51 -35.53
N GLY A 245 -16.84 7.70 -34.99
CA GLY A 245 -17.81 7.86 -33.89
C GLY A 245 -17.24 7.62 -32.50
N THR A 246 -15.91 7.41 -32.34
CA THR A 246 -15.23 7.32 -31.05
C THR A 246 -13.85 7.92 -31.12
N ASP A 247 -13.42 8.54 -30.04
CA ASP A 247 -12.05 9.05 -29.85
C ASP A 247 -11.13 8.02 -29.13
N LEU A 248 -11.68 6.88 -28.70
CA LEU A 248 -10.88 5.82 -28.06
C LEU A 248 -9.93 5.18 -29.08
N VAL A 249 -8.65 5.06 -28.71
CA VAL A 249 -7.67 4.31 -29.51
C VAL A 249 -8.09 2.83 -29.61
N PHE A 250 -8.53 2.24 -28.50
CA PHE A 250 -8.97 0.86 -28.41
C PHE A 250 -10.47 0.80 -28.10
N SER A 251 -11.30 0.63 -29.11
CA SER A 251 -12.75 0.55 -28.96
C SER A 251 -13.30 -0.86 -29.23
N SER A 252 -14.44 -1.17 -28.64
CA SER A 252 -15.22 -2.39 -28.93
C SER A 252 -15.87 -2.31 -30.30
N SER A 253 -16.48 -3.41 -30.75
CA SER A 253 -17.26 -3.43 -31.99
C SER A 253 -18.42 -2.42 -32.01
N SER A 254 -18.96 -2.05 -30.87
CA SER A 254 -19.99 -1.01 -30.72
C SER A 254 -19.45 0.42 -30.59
N GLY A 255 -18.13 0.66 -30.68
CA GLY A 255 -17.51 1.97 -30.48
C GLY A 255 -17.25 2.35 -29.02
N GLY A 256 -17.78 1.60 -28.08
CA GLY A 256 -17.56 1.82 -26.64
C GLY A 256 -16.20 1.30 -26.16
N ARG A 257 -15.93 1.52 -24.89
CA ARG A 257 -14.72 1.02 -24.23
C ARG A 257 -14.71 -0.52 -24.17
N ILE A 258 -13.58 -1.14 -24.44
CA ILE A 258 -13.39 -2.57 -24.22
C ILE A 258 -13.41 -2.86 -22.71
N VAL A 259 -14.29 -3.76 -22.28
CA VAL A 259 -14.51 -4.06 -20.85
C VAL A 259 -13.55 -5.14 -20.34
N ASP A 260 -13.31 -6.17 -21.15
CA ASP A 260 -12.49 -7.32 -20.75
C ASP A 260 -11.54 -7.76 -21.88
N VAL A 261 -10.26 -7.78 -21.52
CA VAL A 261 -9.18 -8.31 -22.36
C VAL A 261 -8.59 -9.61 -21.79
N ARG A 262 -9.09 -10.07 -20.64
CA ARG A 262 -8.48 -11.16 -19.86
C ARG A 262 -8.49 -12.47 -20.62
N THR A 263 -9.59 -12.79 -21.27
CA THR A 263 -9.73 -14.04 -22.03
C THR A 263 -8.78 -14.07 -23.21
N GLY A 264 -8.72 -13.00 -24.00
CA GLY A 264 -7.79 -12.88 -25.13
C GLY A 264 -6.32 -12.95 -24.70
N PHE A 265 -5.96 -12.23 -23.64
CA PHE A 265 -4.62 -12.24 -23.08
C PHE A 265 -4.24 -13.61 -22.53
N ARG A 266 -5.10 -14.25 -21.73
CA ARG A 266 -4.87 -15.60 -21.19
C ARG A 266 -4.65 -16.64 -22.29
N ASN A 267 -5.42 -16.56 -23.37
CA ASN A 267 -5.25 -17.46 -24.51
C ASN A 267 -3.92 -17.20 -25.25
N ALA A 268 -3.50 -15.93 -25.36
CA ALA A 268 -2.17 -15.61 -25.89
C ALA A 268 -1.05 -16.17 -25.00
N CYS A 269 -1.15 -16.03 -23.68
CA CYS A 269 -0.19 -16.61 -22.74
C CYS A 269 -0.11 -18.13 -22.86
N LYS A 270 -1.24 -18.81 -22.97
CA LYS A 270 -1.26 -20.29 -23.19
C LYS A 270 -0.52 -20.69 -24.46
N ARG A 271 -0.78 -20.00 -25.59
CA ARG A 271 -0.10 -20.29 -26.88
C ARG A 271 1.40 -20.00 -26.82
N ALA A 272 1.79 -18.96 -26.07
CA ALA A 272 3.19 -18.59 -25.86
C ALA A 272 3.92 -19.51 -24.86
N GLY A 273 3.24 -20.46 -24.20
CA GLY A 273 3.81 -21.30 -23.13
C GLY A 273 4.15 -20.53 -21.85
N LEU A 274 3.48 -19.40 -21.60
CA LEU A 274 3.71 -18.53 -20.43
C LEU A 274 2.72 -18.86 -19.32
N ILE A 275 3.20 -19.44 -18.24
CA ILE A 275 2.41 -19.84 -17.08
C ILE A 275 2.36 -18.70 -16.06
N ASP A 276 1.22 -18.55 -15.37
CA ASP A 276 1.01 -17.59 -14.27
C ASP A 276 1.39 -16.14 -14.62
N LEU A 277 1.09 -15.70 -15.86
CA LEU A 277 1.32 -14.32 -16.29
C LEU A 277 0.01 -13.52 -16.24
N HIS A 278 0.07 -12.37 -15.59
CA HIS A 278 -1.04 -11.40 -15.54
C HIS A 278 -0.71 -10.19 -16.39
N PHE A 279 -1.72 -9.51 -16.92
CA PHE A 279 -1.49 -8.32 -17.75
C PHE A 279 -0.65 -7.25 -17.03
N HIS A 280 -0.79 -7.13 -15.70
CA HIS A 280 0.01 -6.18 -14.93
C HIS A 280 1.50 -6.52 -14.87
N ASP A 281 1.87 -7.78 -15.11
CA ASP A 281 3.27 -8.21 -15.14
C ASP A 281 4.01 -7.66 -16.37
N LEU A 282 3.28 -7.22 -17.43
CA LEU A 282 3.86 -6.51 -18.57
C LEU A 282 4.45 -5.15 -18.15
N ARG A 283 3.78 -4.45 -17.24
CA ARG A 283 4.33 -3.23 -16.63
C ARG A 283 5.55 -3.52 -15.77
N HIS A 284 5.57 -4.64 -15.03
CA HIS A 284 6.75 -5.10 -14.32
C HIS A 284 7.88 -5.44 -15.28
N THR A 285 7.54 -6.03 -16.43
CA THR A 285 8.50 -6.33 -17.51
C THR A 285 9.13 -5.07 -18.06
N PHE A 286 8.32 -4.05 -18.42
CA PHE A 286 8.82 -2.75 -18.86
C PHE A 286 9.78 -2.15 -17.82
N ALA A 287 9.35 -2.08 -16.55
CA ALA A 287 10.17 -1.52 -15.49
C ALA A 287 11.49 -2.26 -15.30
N SER A 288 11.46 -3.60 -15.33
CA SER A 288 12.65 -4.43 -15.18
C SER A 288 13.61 -4.27 -16.36
N GLN A 289 13.10 -4.29 -17.58
CA GLN A 289 13.89 -4.11 -18.80
C GLN A 289 14.50 -2.70 -18.85
N PHE A 290 13.74 -1.66 -18.47
CA PHE A 290 14.22 -0.28 -18.41
C PHE A 290 15.42 -0.14 -17.46
N VAL A 291 15.34 -0.72 -16.27
CA VAL A 291 16.42 -0.69 -15.27
C VAL A 291 17.61 -1.54 -15.72
N MET A 292 17.40 -2.73 -16.29
CA MET A 292 18.47 -3.57 -16.84
C MET A 292 19.18 -2.90 -18.02
N ALA A 293 18.48 -2.09 -18.81
CA ALA A 293 19.07 -1.27 -19.86
C ALA A 293 19.87 -0.06 -19.34
N GLY A 294 19.91 0.15 -18.02
CA GLY A 294 20.62 1.26 -17.38
C GLY A 294 19.80 2.52 -17.19
N GLY A 295 18.47 2.42 -17.28
CA GLY A 295 17.55 3.53 -17.01
C GLY A 295 17.54 3.93 -15.54
N ASP A 296 17.40 5.23 -15.29
CA ASP A 296 17.34 5.81 -13.96
C ASP A 296 16.03 5.50 -13.23
N LEU A 297 16.09 5.19 -11.92
CA LEU A 297 14.93 4.83 -11.11
C LEU A 297 13.96 6.02 -10.89
N TYR A 298 14.47 7.25 -10.88
CA TYR A 298 13.63 8.42 -10.73
C TYR A 298 12.84 8.68 -12.01
N ILE A 299 13.50 8.59 -13.17
CA ILE A 299 12.84 8.69 -14.47
C ILE A 299 11.80 7.57 -14.63
N LEU A 300 12.13 6.34 -14.21
CA LEU A 300 11.18 5.23 -14.22
C LEU A 300 9.97 5.51 -13.32
N LYS A 301 10.18 6.11 -12.14
CA LYS A 301 9.09 6.52 -11.24
C LYS A 301 8.13 7.47 -11.95
N GLU A 302 8.64 8.47 -12.65
CA GLU A 302 7.85 9.46 -13.38
C GLU A 302 7.06 8.79 -14.52
N ILE A 303 7.73 8.01 -15.40
CA ILE A 303 7.08 7.27 -16.50
C ILE A 303 5.94 6.39 -15.99
N LEU A 304 6.20 5.64 -14.92
CA LEU A 304 5.21 4.74 -14.34
C LEU A 304 4.12 5.49 -13.55
N GLY A 305 4.35 6.71 -13.09
CA GLY A 305 3.45 7.43 -12.18
C GLY A 305 3.34 6.72 -10.82
N HIS A 306 4.47 6.46 -10.19
CA HIS A 306 4.55 5.95 -8.83
C HIS A 306 4.55 7.11 -7.82
N LYS A 307 3.67 7.08 -6.82
CA LYS A 307 3.58 8.13 -5.79
C LYS A 307 4.85 8.28 -4.96
N SER A 308 5.58 7.20 -4.75
CA SER A 308 6.82 7.21 -3.96
C SER A 308 7.91 6.43 -4.67
N LEU A 309 9.16 6.86 -4.45
CA LEU A 309 10.33 6.14 -4.96
C LEU A 309 10.40 4.71 -4.40
N ALA A 310 9.91 4.48 -3.19
CA ALA A 310 9.83 3.15 -2.58
C ALA A 310 9.06 2.12 -3.43
N MET A 311 8.11 2.55 -4.27
CA MET A 311 7.43 1.65 -5.20
C MET A 311 8.34 1.23 -6.37
N THR A 312 9.34 2.03 -6.71
CA THR A 312 10.25 1.80 -7.84
C THR A 312 11.54 1.12 -7.39
N THR A 313 12.00 1.32 -6.14
CA THR A 313 13.20 0.68 -5.59
C THR A 313 13.14 -0.84 -5.58
N ARG A 314 11.95 -1.43 -5.71
CA ARG A 314 11.79 -2.89 -5.92
C ARG A 314 12.52 -3.42 -7.16
N TYR A 315 12.87 -2.58 -8.12
CA TYR A 315 13.62 -2.93 -9.34
C TYR A 315 15.11 -2.65 -9.23
N SER A 316 15.59 -1.99 -8.18
CA SER A 316 16.99 -1.55 -8.04
C SER A 316 18.00 -2.71 -8.06
N HIS A 317 17.60 -3.88 -7.57
CA HIS A 317 18.44 -5.08 -7.58
C HIS A 317 18.73 -5.65 -8.97
N LEU A 318 17.98 -5.23 -10.01
CA LEU A 318 18.14 -5.68 -11.39
C LEU A 318 19.26 -4.95 -12.15
N SER A 319 19.90 -3.95 -11.54
CA SER A 319 21.01 -3.21 -12.15
C SER A 319 22.30 -3.25 -11.31
N PRO A 320 22.94 -4.42 -11.14
CA PRO A 320 24.20 -4.48 -10.41
C PRO A 320 25.31 -3.70 -11.12
N THR A 321 25.32 -3.67 -12.45
CA THR A 321 26.28 -2.94 -13.29
C THR A 321 26.07 -1.43 -13.31
N TYR A 322 24.94 -0.91 -12.87
CA TYR A 322 24.67 0.53 -12.87
C TYR A 322 25.64 1.30 -11.96
N LYS A 323 25.93 0.74 -10.78
CA LYS A 323 26.90 1.34 -9.85
C LYS A 323 28.29 1.41 -10.45
N ILE A 324 28.72 0.34 -11.11
CA ILE A 324 30.02 0.27 -11.80
C ILE A 324 30.07 1.31 -12.91
N ARG A 325 29.07 1.33 -13.80
CA ARG A 325 29.00 2.32 -14.90
C ARG A 325 28.91 3.77 -14.39
N ALA A 326 28.27 4.02 -13.25
CA ALA A 326 28.21 5.34 -12.65
C ALA A 326 29.61 5.80 -12.19
N ILE A 327 30.38 4.92 -11.58
CA ILE A 327 31.77 5.18 -11.21
C ILE A 327 32.67 5.32 -12.43
N ASP A 328 32.49 4.51 -13.47
CA ASP A 328 33.27 4.62 -14.72
C ASP A 328 33.04 5.99 -15.39
N ARG A 329 31.82 6.53 -15.35
CA ARG A 329 31.55 7.91 -15.81
C ARG A 329 32.32 8.96 -14.99
N MET A 330 32.45 8.77 -13.68
CA MET A 330 33.28 9.64 -12.85
C MET A 330 34.74 9.57 -13.26
N ASN A 331 35.25 8.34 -13.50
CA ASN A 331 36.62 8.16 -14.00
C ASN A 331 36.87 8.94 -15.29
N THR A 332 35.89 8.94 -16.21
CA THR A 332 36.00 9.69 -17.48
C THR A 332 36.04 11.21 -17.25
N LEU A 333 35.27 11.71 -16.27
CA LEU A 333 35.31 13.13 -15.91
C LEU A 333 36.67 13.54 -15.30
N TRP A 334 37.22 12.70 -14.43
CA TRP A 334 38.51 12.96 -13.78
C TRP A 334 39.72 12.75 -14.71
N ALA A 335 39.60 11.88 -15.70
CA ALA A 335 40.65 11.68 -16.70
C ALA A 335 40.99 12.95 -17.52
N GLY A 336 40.07 13.92 -17.63
CA GLY A 336 40.26 15.22 -18.22
C GLY A 336 40.93 16.28 -17.29
N VAL A 337 41.04 16.00 -16.04
CA VAL A 337 41.65 16.90 -15.04
C VAL A 337 43.12 16.51 -14.90
N LYS A 338 44.02 17.23 -15.58
CA LYS A 338 45.46 17.09 -15.32
C LYS A 338 45.74 17.54 -13.88
N PRO A 339 46.47 16.74 -13.06
CA PRO A 339 46.91 17.24 -11.76
C PRO A 339 47.76 18.50 -12.00
N GLN A 340 47.35 19.63 -11.44
CA GLN A 340 48.24 20.79 -11.38
C GLN A 340 49.44 20.34 -10.59
N ALA A 341 50.60 20.33 -11.22
CA ALA A 341 51.86 20.16 -10.51
C ALA A 341 51.93 21.23 -9.44
N SER A 342 51.86 20.82 -8.18
CA SER A 342 52.15 21.69 -7.08
C SER A 342 53.59 22.17 -7.26
N THR A 343 53.77 23.45 -7.63
CA THR A 343 55.05 24.14 -7.49
C THR A 343 55.40 24.07 -6.01
N SER A 344 56.30 23.14 -5.67
CA SER A 344 56.93 23.16 -4.37
C SER A 344 57.79 24.41 -4.34
N GLU A 345 57.30 25.48 -3.75
CA GLU A 345 58.15 26.53 -3.22
C GLU A 345 59.02 25.85 -2.13
N MET A 346 60.32 25.77 -2.44
CA MET A 346 61.33 25.38 -1.51
C MET A 346 61.30 26.40 -0.32
N LEU A 347 60.84 25.94 0.81
CA LEU A 347 61.10 26.65 2.07
C LEU A 347 62.60 26.53 2.43
N PRO A 348 63.20 27.58 2.96
CA PRO A 348 64.63 27.55 3.30
C PRO A 348 64.87 26.57 4.46
N ASP A 349 65.95 25.86 4.32
CA ASP A 349 66.54 24.90 5.24
C ASP A 349 66.89 25.57 6.56
N ASP A 350 66.11 25.33 7.64
CA ASP A 350 66.49 25.72 8.99
C ASP A 350 66.83 24.44 9.80
N SER A 351 68.11 24.11 9.71
CA SER A 351 68.74 23.00 10.42
C SER A 351 68.96 23.37 11.90
N SER A 352 67.96 23.20 12.76
CA SER A 352 68.19 22.99 14.18
C SER A 352 66.93 22.56 14.96
N VAL A 353 66.57 21.28 14.95
CA VAL A 353 65.81 20.68 16.06
C VAL A 353 66.21 19.20 16.22
N THR A 354 66.76 18.89 17.39
CA THR A 354 67.10 17.58 17.91
C THR A 354 65.93 16.60 17.99
N PRO A 355 66.09 15.27 17.78
CA PRO A 355 65.00 14.32 17.77
C PRO A 355 64.55 13.92 19.17
N ALA A 356 63.29 14.06 19.47
CA ALA A 356 62.64 13.46 20.61
C ALA A 356 62.05 12.09 20.28
N SER A 357 62.29 11.20 21.17
CA SER A 357 62.06 9.74 21.21
C SER A 357 60.76 9.21 20.67
N HIS A 358 60.89 8.10 19.94
CA HIS A 358 59.84 7.14 19.52
C HIS A 358 59.00 6.61 20.67
N ALA A 359 57.69 6.76 20.60
CA ALA A 359 56.74 5.93 21.32
C ALA A 359 56.06 4.98 20.28
N THR A 360 56.34 3.72 20.41
CA THR A 360 55.80 2.61 19.61
C THR A 360 54.32 2.44 19.91
N TYR A 361 53.48 2.56 18.89
CA TYR A 361 52.07 2.17 18.95
C TYR A 361 51.97 0.69 18.56
N GLN A 362 51.65 -0.15 19.54
CA GLN A 362 51.40 -1.60 19.29
C GLN A 362 50.01 -1.80 18.69
N ASP A 363 50.03 -2.39 17.52
CA ASP A 363 48.91 -2.99 16.85
C ASP A 363 48.33 -4.17 17.67
N ARG A 364 47.03 -4.06 18.02
CA ARG A 364 46.26 -5.17 18.61
C ARG A 364 45.14 -5.59 17.63
N SER A 365 45.51 -6.34 16.63
CA SER A 365 44.59 -7.17 15.86
C SER A 365 44.68 -8.61 16.39
N GLN A 366 43.66 -9.04 17.15
CA GLN A 366 43.42 -10.47 17.39
C GLN A 366 42.14 -10.90 16.73
N PRO A 367 42.13 -12.05 16.02
CA PRO A 367 40.93 -12.59 15.38
C PRO A 367 40.08 -13.35 16.39
N LEU A 368 38.76 -13.14 16.32
CA LEU A 368 37.75 -13.90 17.05
C LEU A 368 37.58 -15.28 16.39
N THR A 369 37.90 -16.33 17.11
CA THR A 369 37.57 -17.71 16.80
C THR A 369 36.13 -18.04 17.16
N PRO A 370 35.42 -18.89 16.41
CA PRO A 370 34.06 -19.30 16.70
C PRO A 370 34.01 -20.37 17.80
N ALA A 371 33.08 -20.19 18.75
CA ALA A 371 32.79 -21.18 19.77
C ALA A 371 31.90 -22.29 19.19
N THR A 372 32.36 -23.52 19.37
CA THR A 372 31.71 -24.79 19.08
C THR A 372 30.50 -25.06 19.98
N ASP A 373 29.51 -25.69 19.38
CA ASP A 373 28.37 -26.37 20.01
C ASP A 373 28.79 -27.37 21.11
N ALA A 374 27.98 -27.36 22.19
CA ALA A 374 27.83 -28.52 23.04
C ALA A 374 26.34 -28.69 23.41
N ALA A 375 25.81 -29.79 22.96
CA ALA A 375 24.50 -30.34 23.27
C ALA A 375 24.30 -30.55 24.78
N LEU A 376 23.05 -30.37 25.25
CA LEU A 376 22.51 -31.19 26.32
C LEU A 376 21.00 -31.30 26.21
N SER A 377 20.57 -32.55 26.08
CA SER A 377 19.22 -33.07 26.24
C SER A 377 18.67 -32.83 27.66
N ILE A 378 17.43 -32.42 27.76
CA ILE A 378 16.32 -33.07 28.53
C ILE A 378 15.03 -32.39 28.07
#